data_68f6462e7c8bdb570ddd42086f3908f9
#
_entry.id   68f6462e7c8bdb570ddd42086f3908f9
#
_cell.length_a   1.000
_cell.length_b   1.000
_cell.length_c   1.000
_cell.angle_alpha   90.00
_cell.angle_beta   90.00
_cell.angle_gamma   90.00
#
_symmetry.space_group_name_H-M   'P 1'
#
loop_
_entity.id
_entity.type
_entity.pdbx_description
1 polymer ?
#
loop_
_entity_poly.entity_id
_entity_poly.type
_entity_poly.pdbx_seq_one_letter_code
_entity_poly.pdbx_strand_id
1 'polypeptide(L)'
;IVHPQAKLDATVQVGPYAVIDRRVEIGAHCKIGPHVYLTGVTPIGANNRFHAGCVIGDAPQDLKYQDEPTRLRIGDQNVFREHVTVHRSNKLAEATLVGSHNFFMAGSHVAHNCHVGNHAILANGATLGGHATVQDRAFISGNCLVHQFCRVGTLAIMQGGSAISKDLPPFTVARGD
;
A
#
# COMPACT_ATOMS: atom_id res chain seq x y z
N ILE A 1 -9.36 -12.57 14.48
CA ILE A 1 -10.19 -13.48 13.68
C ILE A 1 -9.46 -13.80 12.39
N VAL A 2 -9.23 -15.08 12.10
CA VAL A 2 -8.71 -15.53 10.81
C VAL A 2 -9.79 -16.37 10.14
N HIS A 3 -10.21 -15.97 8.93
CA HIS A 3 -11.23 -16.70 8.20
C HIS A 3 -10.69 -18.08 7.78
N PRO A 4 -11.47 -19.19 7.88
CA PRO A 4 -10.99 -20.54 7.57
C PRO A 4 -10.48 -20.74 6.13
N GLN A 5 -10.89 -19.89 5.18
CA GLN A 5 -10.45 -19.94 3.78
C GLN A 5 -9.24 -19.02 3.50
N ALA A 6 -8.78 -18.22 4.47
CA ALA A 6 -7.53 -17.49 4.33
C ALA A 6 -6.36 -18.48 4.29
N LYS A 7 -5.36 -18.20 3.47
CA LYS A 7 -4.18 -19.05 3.33
C LYS A 7 -2.97 -18.35 3.96
N LEU A 8 -2.49 -18.89 5.04
CA LEU A 8 -1.34 -18.37 5.76
C LEU A 8 -0.23 -19.42 5.77
N ASP A 9 1.01 -19.00 5.48
CA ASP A 9 2.16 -19.84 5.75
C ASP A 9 2.27 -20.13 7.26
N ALA A 10 2.77 -21.30 7.62
CA ALA A 10 2.87 -21.75 9.02
C ALA A 10 3.74 -20.87 9.92
N THR A 11 4.60 -20.04 9.33
CA THR A 11 5.51 -19.12 10.04
C THR A 11 4.90 -17.74 10.30
N VAL A 12 3.68 -17.46 9.82
CA VAL A 12 3.00 -16.18 10.00
C VAL A 12 2.62 -15.96 11.47
N GLN A 13 2.97 -14.79 11.99
CA GLN A 13 2.59 -14.37 13.35
C GLN A 13 1.42 -13.40 13.30
N VAL A 14 0.34 -13.72 13.98
CA VAL A 14 -0.88 -12.89 14.02
C VAL A 14 -1.10 -12.34 15.41
N GLY A 15 -1.12 -11.04 15.53
CA GLY A 15 -1.35 -10.30 16.79
C GLY A 15 -2.83 -10.29 17.21
N PRO A 16 -3.11 -9.81 18.42
CA PRO A 16 -4.45 -9.78 18.98
C PRO A 16 -5.38 -8.84 18.18
N TYR A 17 -6.65 -9.21 18.10
CA TYR A 17 -7.70 -8.44 17.43
C TYR A 17 -7.49 -8.20 15.93
N ALA A 18 -6.50 -8.83 15.29
CA ALA A 18 -6.35 -8.80 13.85
C ALA A 18 -7.52 -9.55 13.19
N VAL A 19 -7.97 -9.04 12.03
CA VAL A 19 -9.00 -9.67 11.19
C VAL A 19 -8.41 -9.94 9.82
N ILE A 20 -8.49 -11.20 9.37
CA ILE A 20 -7.98 -11.65 8.07
C ILE A 20 -9.10 -12.35 7.33
N ASP A 21 -9.50 -11.79 6.18
CA ASP A 21 -10.63 -12.27 5.38
C ASP A 21 -10.28 -13.46 4.47
N ARG A 22 -11.34 -14.09 3.95
CA ARG A 22 -11.34 -15.37 3.21
C ARG A 22 -10.41 -15.45 1.98
N ARG A 23 -10.13 -14.34 1.31
CA ARG A 23 -9.36 -14.31 0.05
C ARG A 23 -7.97 -13.70 0.21
N VAL A 24 -7.49 -13.60 1.43
CA VAL A 24 -6.15 -13.14 1.75
C VAL A 24 -5.19 -14.33 1.75
N GLU A 25 -4.05 -14.19 1.10
CA GLU A 25 -2.97 -15.18 1.08
C GLU A 25 -1.71 -14.51 1.62
N ILE A 26 -1.03 -15.11 2.61
CA ILE A 26 0.10 -14.51 3.31
C ILE A 26 1.31 -15.44 3.26
N GLY A 27 2.39 -14.95 2.66
CA GLY A 27 3.67 -15.65 2.56
C GLY A 27 4.41 -15.76 3.89
N ALA A 28 5.52 -16.48 3.84
CA ALA A 28 6.31 -16.86 5.02
C ALA A 28 6.84 -15.66 5.83
N HIS A 29 6.98 -15.87 7.13
CA HIS A 29 7.61 -14.96 8.08
C HIS A 29 6.97 -13.57 8.18
N CYS A 30 5.73 -13.40 7.73
CA CYS A 30 4.99 -12.16 7.91
C CYS A 30 4.57 -11.95 9.38
N LYS A 31 4.55 -10.69 9.80
CA LYS A 31 4.10 -10.28 11.15
C LYS A 31 2.93 -9.33 11.02
N ILE A 32 1.79 -9.76 11.54
CA ILE A 32 0.53 -9.02 11.55
C ILE A 32 0.33 -8.45 12.96
N GLY A 33 0.37 -7.14 13.09
CA GLY A 33 0.19 -6.44 14.36
C GLY A 33 -1.25 -6.48 14.89
N PRO A 34 -1.48 -5.89 16.07
CA PRO A 34 -2.83 -5.83 16.65
C PRO A 34 -3.76 -4.94 15.82
N HIS A 35 -5.05 -5.27 15.81
CA HIS A 35 -6.09 -4.51 15.09
C HIS A 35 -5.82 -4.30 13.60
N VAL A 36 -4.98 -5.10 12.97
CA VAL A 36 -4.77 -5.07 11.51
C VAL A 36 -5.97 -5.73 10.83
N TYR A 37 -6.46 -5.08 9.76
CA TYR A 37 -7.50 -5.64 8.90
C TYR A 37 -6.93 -5.93 7.51
N LEU A 38 -6.89 -7.20 7.12
CA LEU A 38 -6.49 -7.67 5.79
C LEU A 38 -7.71 -8.22 5.08
N THR A 39 -8.04 -7.68 3.91
CA THR A 39 -9.28 -8.03 3.19
C THR A 39 -9.10 -8.04 1.67
N GLY A 40 -10.18 -8.35 0.95
CA GLY A 40 -10.19 -8.42 -0.50
C GLY A 40 -9.42 -9.61 -1.07
N VAL A 41 -9.19 -9.59 -2.39
CA VAL A 41 -8.34 -10.57 -3.07
C VAL A 41 -6.89 -10.07 -2.98
N THR A 42 -6.20 -10.44 -1.91
CA THR A 42 -4.92 -9.82 -1.53
C THR A 42 -3.85 -10.87 -1.26
N PRO A 43 -3.12 -11.32 -2.30
CA PRO A 43 -1.88 -12.06 -2.12
C PRO A 43 -0.77 -11.14 -1.61
N ILE A 44 -0.12 -11.57 -0.53
CA ILE A 44 0.97 -10.89 0.19
C ILE A 44 2.19 -11.80 0.17
N GLY A 45 3.32 -11.30 -0.27
CA GLY A 45 4.60 -12.01 -0.27
C GLY A 45 5.16 -12.29 1.13
N ALA A 46 6.42 -12.66 1.20
CA ALA A 46 7.09 -13.06 2.44
C ALA A 46 7.70 -11.87 3.21
N ASN A 47 7.96 -12.07 4.51
CA ASN A 47 8.70 -11.15 5.38
C ASN A 47 8.09 -9.74 5.52
N ASN A 48 6.80 -9.58 5.24
CA ASN A 48 6.11 -8.30 5.42
C ASN A 48 5.75 -8.08 6.90
N ARG A 49 5.78 -6.81 7.32
CA ARG A 49 5.39 -6.40 8.67
C ARG A 49 4.28 -5.36 8.61
N PHE A 50 3.17 -5.64 9.26
CA PHE A 50 2.04 -4.73 9.41
C PHE A 50 1.93 -4.31 10.87
N HIS A 51 2.06 -3.03 11.16
CA HIS A 51 1.89 -2.47 12.49
C HIS A 51 0.41 -2.24 12.83
N ALA A 52 0.15 -1.81 14.04
CA ALA A 52 -1.20 -1.69 14.58
C ALA A 52 -2.13 -0.84 13.69
N GLY A 53 -3.36 -1.31 13.50
CA GLY A 53 -4.43 -0.56 12.85
C GLY A 53 -4.29 -0.39 11.33
N CYS A 54 -3.35 -1.09 10.66
CA CYS A 54 -3.29 -1.10 9.20
C CYS A 54 -4.57 -1.68 8.60
N VAL A 55 -5.05 -1.08 7.50
CA VAL A 55 -6.19 -1.58 6.70
C VAL A 55 -5.71 -1.82 5.27
N ILE A 56 -5.64 -3.08 4.88
CA ILE A 56 -4.98 -3.49 3.63
C ILE A 56 -5.94 -4.29 2.76
N GLY A 57 -6.13 -3.83 1.52
CA GLY A 57 -6.99 -4.47 0.54
C GLY A 57 -8.47 -4.11 0.67
N ASP A 58 -8.81 -3.07 1.42
CA ASP A 58 -10.19 -2.61 1.51
C ASP A 58 -10.70 -2.02 0.18
N ALA A 59 -12.01 -1.83 0.10
CA ALA A 59 -12.68 -1.31 -1.08
C ALA A 59 -12.12 0.06 -1.51
N PRO A 60 -12.00 0.31 -2.82
CA PRO A 60 -11.61 1.63 -3.29
C PRO A 60 -12.62 2.70 -2.87
N GLN A 61 -12.14 3.90 -2.56
CA GLN A 61 -12.98 5.07 -2.31
C GLN A 61 -13.44 5.68 -3.63
N ASP A 62 -14.17 4.90 -4.41
CA ASP A 62 -14.73 5.28 -5.71
C ASP A 62 -16.25 5.06 -5.69
N LEU A 63 -17.01 6.13 -5.90
CA LEU A 63 -18.49 6.08 -5.87
C LEU A 63 -19.11 5.16 -6.94
N LYS A 64 -18.34 4.77 -7.96
CA LYS A 64 -18.78 3.86 -9.02
C LYS A 64 -18.50 2.39 -8.72
N TYR A 65 -17.74 2.11 -7.66
CA TYR A 65 -17.37 0.76 -7.30
C TYR A 65 -18.58 0.01 -6.70
N GLN A 66 -18.80 -1.22 -7.16
CA GLN A 66 -19.95 -2.06 -6.81
C GLN A 66 -19.54 -3.40 -6.19
N ASP A 67 -18.54 -3.39 -5.30
CA ASP A 67 -18.03 -4.57 -4.58
C ASP A 67 -17.49 -5.70 -5.47
N GLU A 68 -17.01 -5.39 -6.67
CA GLU A 68 -16.36 -6.36 -7.53
C GLU A 68 -15.12 -6.98 -6.82
N PRO A 69 -14.80 -8.26 -7.08
CA PRO A 69 -13.67 -8.93 -6.44
C PRO A 69 -12.31 -8.51 -7.04
N THR A 70 -12.06 -7.23 -6.99
CA THR A 70 -10.82 -6.61 -7.47
C THR A 70 -9.63 -6.92 -6.55
N ARG A 71 -8.43 -6.60 -6.98
CA ARG A 71 -7.19 -7.15 -6.45
C ARG A 71 -6.24 -6.09 -5.92
N LEU A 72 -5.52 -6.47 -4.87
CA LEU A 72 -4.28 -5.85 -4.40
C LEU A 72 -3.20 -6.93 -4.41
N ARG A 73 -1.99 -6.61 -4.84
CA ARG A 73 -0.82 -7.51 -4.73
C ARG A 73 0.30 -6.80 -4.00
N ILE A 74 0.89 -7.49 -3.04
CA ILE A 74 2.01 -6.99 -2.22
C ILE A 74 3.18 -7.95 -2.36
N GLY A 75 4.36 -7.43 -2.70
CA GLY A 75 5.61 -8.18 -2.76
C GLY A 75 6.16 -8.50 -1.37
N ASP A 76 7.48 -8.62 -1.27
CA ASP A 76 8.17 -9.10 -0.09
C ASP A 76 8.79 -7.94 0.73
N GLN A 77 9.06 -8.21 2.01
CA GLN A 77 9.92 -7.38 2.87
C GLN A 77 9.45 -5.91 3.01
N ASN A 78 8.15 -5.66 2.91
CA ASN A 78 7.60 -4.33 3.15
C ASN A 78 7.29 -4.12 4.64
N VAL A 79 7.40 -2.87 5.08
CA VAL A 79 6.99 -2.45 6.41
C VAL A 79 5.87 -1.42 6.29
N PHE A 80 4.72 -1.76 6.85
CA PHE A 80 3.55 -0.88 6.96
C PHE A 80 3.44 -0.45 8.42
N ARG A 81 3.69 0.83 8.70
CA ARG A 81 3.58 1.40 10.04
C ARG A 81 2.11 1.63 10.41
N GLU A 82 1.88 2.20 11.56
CA GLU A 82 0.57 2.31 12.19
C GLU A 82 -0.44 3.03 11.29
N HIS A 83 -1.64 2.45 11.18
CA HIS A 83 -2.77 3.04 10.44
C HIS A 83 -2.51 3.31 8.95
N VAL A 84 -1.55 2.62 8.34
CA VAL A 84 -1.38 2.66 6.88
C VAL A 84 -2.61 2.03 6.22
N THR A 85 -3.07 2.65 5.13
CA THR A 85 -4.17 2.13 4.33
C THR A 85 -3.74 1.88 2.88
N VAL A 86 -4.11 0.73 2.34
CA VAL A 86 -3.87 0.37 0.92
C VAL A 86 -5.14 -0.20 0.34
N HIS A 87 -5.72 0.46 -0.65
CA HIS A 87 -6.95 0.00 -1.29
C HIS A 87 -6.68 -0.93 -2.48
N ARG A 88 -7.56 -1.93 -2.68
CA ARG A 88 -7.55 -2.76 -3.88
C ARG A 88 -8.00 -1.97 -5.10
N SER A 89 -7.80 -2.51 -6.30
CA SER A 89 -8.21 -1.90 -7.57
C SER A 89 -9.74 -1.66 -7.64
N ASN A 90 -10.17 -0.73 -8.48
CA ASN A 90 -11.56 -0.55 -8.85
C ASN A 90 -11.94 -1.27 -10.16
N LYS A 91 -11.02 -2.04 -10.78
CA LYS A 91 -11.25 -2.78 -12.04
C LYS A 91 -10.81 -4.23 -11.92
N LEU A 92 -11.61 -5.14 -12.45
CA LEU A 92 -11.31 -6.59 -12.44
C LEU A 92 -10.04 -6.95 -13.23
N ALA A 93 -9.76 -6.24 -14.32
CA ALA A 93 -8.61 -6.51 -15.19
C ALA A 93 -7.29 -5.97 -14.60
N GLU A 94 -7.35 -5.10 -13.59
CA GLU A 94 -6.20 -4.43 -13.00
C GLU A 94 -6.02 -4.82 -11.53
N ALA A 95 -4.87 -4.51 -10.98
CA ALA A 95 -4.61 -4.63 -9.54
C ALA A 95 -3.94 -3.36 -9.02
N THR A 96 -4.14 -3.02 -7.77
CA THR A 96 -3.21 -2.17 -7.04
C THR A 96 -1.94 -3.00 -6.78
N LEU A 97 -0.77 -2.44 -7.04
CA LEU A 97 0.50 -3.15 -6.94
C LEU A 97 1.43 -2.45 -5.96
N VAL A 98 1.96 -3.22 -5.04
CA VAL A 98 3.04 -2.82 -4.13
C VAL A 98 4.19 -3.80 -4.33
N GLY A 99 5.34 -3.30 -4.74
CA GLY A 99 6.55 -4.09 -4.91
C GLY A 99 7.15 -4.54 -3.58
N SER A 100 8.46 -4.60 -3.51
CA SER A 100 9.19 -5.15 -2.37
C SER A 100 10.10 -4.12 -1.70
N HIS A 101 10.46 -4.38 -0.42
CA HIS A 101 11.39 -3.56 0.35
C HIS A 101 10.92 -2.12 0.59
N ASN A 102 9.63 -1.85 0.56
CA ASN A 102 9.09 -0.51 0.76
C ASN A 102 8.87 -0.21 2.24
N PHE A 103 8.91 1.07 2.59
CA PHE A 103 8.63 1.56 3.93
C PHE A 103 7.50 2.58 3.90
N PHE A 104 6.35 2.18 4.41
CA PHE A 104 5.17 3.03 4.57
C PHE A 104 5.09 3.49 6.01
N MET A 105 5.33 4.78 6.25
CA MET A 105 5.27 5.36 7.60
C MET A 105 3.82 5.61 8.02
N ALA A 106 3.63 5.92 9.30
CA ALA A 106 2.32 6.00 9.92
C ALA A 106 1.34 6.92 9.18
N GLY A 107 0.11 6.43 8.99
CA GLY A 107 -0.96 7.16 8.35
C GLY A 107 -0.80 7.42 6.86
N SER A 108 0.21 6.84 6.19
CA SER A 108 0.31 6.96 4.74
C SER A 108 -0.80 6.17 4.03
N HIS A 109 -1.19 6.62 2.83
CA HIS A 109 -2.29 6.06 2.07
C HIS A 109 -1.90 5.75 0.62
N VAL A 110 -2.26 4.57 0.15
CA VAL A 110 -2.17 4.14 -1.24
C VAL A 110 -3.57 3.86 -1.77
N ALA A 111 -4.06 4.72 -2.66
CA ALA A 111 -5.37 4.54 -3.28
C ALA A 111 -5.38 3.40 -4.31
N HIS A 112 -6.57 3.13 -4.85
CA HIS A 112 -6.81 2.07 -5.83
C HIS A 112 -5.99 2.24 -7.11
N ASN A 113 -5.62 1.14 -7.75
CA ASN A 113 -4.87 1.09 -9.01
C ASN A 113 -3.50 1.77 -8.98
N CYS A 114 -2.99 2.13 -7.80
CA CYS A 114 -1.63 2.62 -7.67
C CYS A 114 -0.61 1.52 -7.95
N HIS A 115 0.53 1.91 -8.50
CA HIS A 115 1.69 1.05 -8.67
C HIS A 115 2.86 1.62 -7.88
N VAL A 116 3.25 0.96 -6.79
CA VAL A 116 4.44 1.29 -6.01
C VAL A 116 5.53 0.28 -6.33
N GLY A 117 6.67 0.75 -6.80
CA GLY A 117 7.84 -0.06 -7.13
C GLY A 117 8.53 -0.64 -5.89
N ASN A 118 9.84 -0.72 -5.94
CA ASN A 118 10.65 -1.30 -4.88
C ASN A 118 11.47 -0.24 -4.14
N HIS A 119 11.78 -0.50 -2.87
CA HIS A 119 12.60 0.39 -2.02
C HIS A 119 12.06 1.82 -1.91
N ALA A 120 10.79 2.05 -2.19
CA ALA A 120 10.16 3.35 -2.04
C ALA A 120 9.86 3.65 -0.55
N ILE A 121 9.88 4.94 -0.21
CA ILE A 121 9.52 5.41 1.12
C ILE A 121 8.35 6.38 1.00
N LEU A 122 7.26 6.07 1.69
CA LEU A 122 6.14 6.98 1.91
C LEU A 122 6.17 7.41 3.38
N ALA A 123 6.55 8.65 3.63
CA ALA A 123 6.64 9.17 4.99
C ALA A 123 5.25 9.43 5.60
N ASN A 124 5.22 9.85 6.86
CA ASN A 124 3.98 10.04 7.62
C ASN A 124 2.94 10.89 6.88
N GLY A 125 1.74 10.36 6.74
CA GLY A 125 0.64 11.06 6.08
C GLY A 125 0.79 11.29 4.58
N ALA A 126 1.81 10.73 3.93
CA ALA A 126 1.94 10.78 2.47
C ALA A 126 0.77 10.06 1.79
N THR A 127 0.17 10.68 0.78
CA THR A 127 -1.06 10.19 0.16
C THR A 127 -0.91 10.08 -1.35
N LEU A 128 -1.20 8.91 -1.88
CA LEU A 128 -1.27 8.66 -3.33
C LEU A 128 -2.72 8.61 -3.78
N GLY A 129 -3.10 9.48 -4.71
CA GLY A 129 -4.39 9.43 -5.41
C GLY A 129 -4.47 8.20 -6.34
N GLY A 130 -5.68 7.83 -6.74
CA GLY A 130 -5.91 6.66 -7.60
C GLY A 130 -5.07 6.66 -8.88
N HIS A 131 -4.60 5.49 -9.31
CA HIS A 131 -3.76 5.29 -10.49
C HIS A 131 -2.38 5.98 -10.45
N ALA A 132 -1.93 6.48 -9.29
CA ALA A 132 -0.59 7.04 -9.17
C ALA A 132 0.48 5.94 -9.29
N THR A 133 1.62 6.31 -9.85
CA THR A 133 2.79 5.42 -9.96
C THR A 133 3.96 6.00 -9.18
N VAL A 134 4.54 5.23 -8.29
CA VAL A 134 5.78 5.55 -7.57
C VAL A 134 6.84 4.56 -8.01
N GLN A 135 7.87 5.04 -8.69
CA GLN A 135 8.95 4.18 -9.18
C GLN A 135 9.96 3.83 -8.07
N ASP A 136 10.90 2.96 -8.40
CA ASP A 136 11.87 2.44 -7.44
C ASP A 136 12.66 3.53 -6.73
N ARG A 137 12.86 3.35 -5.41
CA ARG A 137 13.66 4.24 -4.54
C ARG A 137 13.17 5.69 -4.49
N ALA A 138 11.96 5.99 -4.91
CA ALA A 138 11.38 7.32 -4.74
C ALA A 138 11.08 7.58 -3.25
N PHE A 139 11.20 8.82 -2.84
CA PHE A 139 10.91 9.24 -1.47
C PHE A 139 9.81 10.31 -1.45
N ILE A 140 8.66 9.94 -0.95
CA ILE A 140 7.52 10.83 -0.74
C ILE A 140 7.55 11.26 0.71
N SER A 141 7.99 12.50 0.98
CA SER A 141 8.12 13.02 2.35
C SER A 141 6.78 13.22 3.05
N GLY A 142 6.82 13.62 4.32
CA GLY A 142 5.63 13.73 5.16
C GLY A 142 4.57 14.69 4.60
N ASN A 143 3.30 14.29 4.69
CA ASN A 143 2.13 15.06 4.23
C ASN A 143 2.20 15.51 2.77
N CYS A 144 2.92 14.77 1.93
CA CYS A 144 2.91 15.01 0.49
C CYS A 144 1.69 14.40 -0.17
N LEU A 145 1.19 15.05 -1.23
CA LEU A 145 0.05 14.62 -2.01
C LEU A 145 0.46 14.36 -3.46
N VAL A 146 0.24 13.15 -3.94
CA VAL A 146 0.41 12.80 -5.37
C VAL A 146 -0.97 12.71 -5.98
N HIS A 147 -1.28 13.62 -6.93
CA HIS A 147 -2.56 13.61 -7.62
C HIS A 147 -2.74 12.31 -8.43
N GLN A 148 -4.01 11.91 -8.62
CA GLN A 148 -4.34 10.74 -9.43
C GLN A 148 -3.68 10.79 -10.81
N PHE A 149 -3.28 9.60 -11.31
CA PHE A 149 -2.61 9.39 -12.60
C PHE A 149 -1.18 9.98 -12.70
N CYS A 150 -0.67 10.66 -11.69
CA CYS A 150 0.70 11.18 -11.70
C CYS A 150 1.72 10.07 -11.43
N ARG A 151 2.92 10.29 -11.97
CA ARG A 151 4.07 9.41 -11.75
C ARG A 151 5.17 10.15 -10.98
N VAL A 152 5.69 9.50 -9.94
CA VAL A 152 6.93 9.91 -9.27
C VAL A 152 8.05 9.00 -9.75
N GLY A 153 9.04 9.59 -10.41
CA GLY A 153 10.14 8.86 -11.06
C GLY A 153 11.11 8.21 -10.07
N THR A 154 11.92 7.30 -10.60
CA THR A 154 12.98 6.61 -9.85
C THR A 154 13.90 7.60 -9.14
N LEU A 155 14.21 7.36 -7.85
CA LEU A 155 15.08 8.22 -7.03
C LEU A 155 14.61 9.69 -6.94
N ALA A 156 13.37 10.00 -7.30
CA ALA A 156 12.81 11.34 -7.11
C ALA A 156 12.40 11.54 -5.65
N ILE A 157 12.47 12.78 -5.19
CA ILE A 157 12.14 13.19 -3.82
C ILE A 157 11.07 14.28 -3.87
N MET A 158 9.99 14.09 -3.11
CA MET A 158 9.05 15.16 -2.77
C MET A 158 9.38 15.70 -1.39
N GLN A 159 9.65 16.99 -1.27
CA GLN A 159 9.86 17.62 0.04
C GLN A 159 8.54 17.71 0.82
N GLY A 160 8.65 17.66 2.15
CA GLY A 160 7.47 17.61 3.04
C GLY A 160 6.43 18.71 2.77
N GLY A 161 5.16 18.31 2.81
CA GLY A 161 4.03 19.19 2.53
C GLY A 161 3.82 19.55 1.05
N SER A 162 4.61 18.97 0.13
CA SER A 162 4.46 19.23 -1.30
C SER A 162 3.27 18.50 -1.91
N ALA A 163 2.64 19.12 -2.91
CA ALA A 163 1.63 18.49 -3.75
C ALA A 163 2.07 18.51 -5.22
N ILE A 164 1.85 17.43 -5.95
CA ILE A 164 2.08 17.39 -7.39
C ILE A 164 0.81 17.01 -8.15
N SER A 165 0.55 17.69 -9.25
CA SER A 165 -0.52 17.42 -10.20
C SER A 165 -0.02 17.02 -11.59
N LYS A 166 1.29 16.84 -11.74
CA LYS A 166 2.00 16.40 -12.94
C LYS A 166 3.08 15.40 -12.56
N ASP A 167 3.60 14.68 -13.55
CA ASP A 167 4.68 13.73 -13.35
C ASP A 167 5.95 14.43 -12.81
N LEU A 168 6.57 13.79 -11.83
CA LEU A 168 7.87 14.18 -11.30
C LEU A 168 8.95 13.30 -11.96
N PRO A 169 9.85 13.86 -12.76
CA PRO A 169 10.87 13.07 -13.46
C PRO A 169 11.81 12.34 -12.50
N PRO A 170 12.45 11.23 -12.96
CA PRO A 170 13.49 10.55 -12.17
C PRO A 170 14.63 11.49 -11.76
N PHE A 171 15.26 11.20 -10.62
CA PHE A 171 16.45 11.92 -10.10
C PHE A 171 16.21 13.41 -9.81
N THR A 172 14.97 13.81 -9.58
CA THR A 172 14.61 15.21 -9.32
C THR A 172 14.06 15.39 -7.91
N VAL A 173 14.03 16.65 -7.48
CA VAL A 173 13.41 17.06 -6.22
C VAL A 173 12.27 18.02 -6.51
N ALA A 174 11.06 17.68 -6.04
CA ALA A 174 9.92 18.60 -6.03
C ALA A 174 9.81 19.32 -4.69
N ARG A 175 9.51 20.59 -4.75
CA ARG A 175 9.25 21.45 -3.58
C ARG A 175 8.07 22.38 -3.87
N GLY A 176 7.18 22.46 -2.91
CA GLY A 176 6.02 23.36 -2.97
C GLY A 176 4.81 22.70 -3.61
N ASP A 177 3.97 23.51 -4.07
CA ASP A 177 2.62 23.29 -4.60
C ASP A 177 2.58 23.46 -6.13
#